data_912b98abcc077eee124178f1875ef77a
#
_entry.id   912b98abcc077eee124178f1875ef77a
#
_cell.length_a   1.000
_cell.length_b   1.000
_cell.length_c   1.000
_cell.angle_alpha   90.00
_cell.angle_beta   90.00
_cell.angle_gamma   90.00
#
_symmetry.space_group_name_H-M   'P 1'
#
loop_
_entity.id
_entity.type
_entity.pdbx_description
1 polymer ?
#
loop_
_entity_poly.entity_id
_entity_poly.type
_entity_poly.pdbx_seq_one_letter_code
_entity_poly.pdbx_strand_id
1 'polypeptide(L)'
;MQYQVQEMLRIERIFEAEGIEDELSAYNPLIPDGRNWKATFMLEYPDIDVRKRELSRLIGVEDKVWVQVADFDRVYAVADEDLERETEEKTSSVHFLRFEFDPEMLSALKGGAAWSTALPCASTSRWIVGLPRPISRQLAGRSR
;
A
#
# COMPACT_ATOMS: atom_id res chain seq x y z
N MET A 1 0.18 12.13 -5.65
CA MET A 1 -0.02 12.94 -4.43
C MET A 1 -0.36 14.40 -4.73
N GLN A 2 0.47 15.17 -5.42
CA GLN A 2 0.18 16.60 -5.70
C GLN A 2 -1.25 16.83 -6.25
N TYR A 3 -1.68 16.07 -7.24
CA TYR A 3 -3.04 16.17 -7.79
C TYR A 3 -4.11 15.85 -6.74
N GLN A 4 -3.88 14.86 -5.89
CA GLN A 4 -4.82 14.48 -4.83
C GLN A 4 -5.00 15.63 -3.82
N VAL A 5 -3.91 16.23 -3.35
CA VAL A 5 -3.97 17.39 -2.45
C VAL A 5 -4.71 18.55 -3.12
N GLN A 6 -4.40 18.87 -4.37
CA GLN A 6 -5.09 19.94 -5.11
C GLN A 6 -6.61 19.70 -5.23
N GLU A 7 -7.03 18.45 -5.49
CA GLU A 7 -8.46 18.11 -5.56
C GLU A 7 -9.15 18.23 -4.20
N MET A 8 -8.49 17.81 -3.11
CA MET A 8 -9.04 17.97 -1.77
C MET A 8 -9.22 19.46 -1.41
N LEU A 9 -8.18 20.26 -1.60
CA LEU A 9 -8.25 21.70 -1.37
C LEU A 9 -9.36 22.36 -2.21
N ARG A 10 -9.53 21.94 -3.46
CA ARG A 10 -10.57 22.45 -4.34
C ARG A 10 -11.98 22.07 -3.88
N ILE A 11 -12.19 20.81 -3.53
CA ILE A 11 -13.51 20.29 -3.13
C ILE A 11 -13.93 20.89 -1.79
N GLU A 12 -13.03 20.95 -0.84
CA GLU A 12 -13.30 21.48 0.50
C GLU A 12 -13.16 23.00 0.60
N ARG A 13 -12.76 23.66 -0.50
CA ARG A 13 -12.58 25.13 -0.60
C ARG A 13 -11.60 25.67 0.43
N ILE A 14 -10.51 24.96 0.65
CA ILE A 14 -9.45 25.34 1.57
C ILE A 14 -8.47 26.27 0.83
N PHE A 15 -8.40 27.51 1.24
CA PHE A 15 -7.52 28.52 0.63
C PHE A 15 -6.59 29.18 1.67
N GLU A 16 -6.85 28.98 2.95
CA GLU A 16 -6.03 29.48 4.04
C GLU A 16 -4.75 28.66 4.19
N ALA A 17 -3.64 29.31 4.49
CA ALA A 17 -2.33 28.66 4.59
C ALA A 17 -2.31 27.52 5.61
N GLU A 18 -2.94 27.69 6.76
CA GLU A 18 -3.04 26.68 7.82
C GLU A 18 -3.73 25.42 7.34
N GLY A 19 -4.89 25.51 6.68
CA GLY A 19 -5.59 24.37 6.14
C GLY A 19 -4.84 23.67 5.00
N ILE A 20 -4.05 24.41 4.20
CA ILE A 20 -3.17 23.82 3.19
C ILE A 20 -2.05 23.01 3.82
N GLU A 21 -1.43 23.52 4.89
CA GLU A 21 -0.39 22.81 5.65
C GLU A 21 -0.93 21.54 6.32
N ASP A 22 -2.15 21.57 6.83
CA ASP A 22 -2.82 20.42 7.42
C ASP A 22 -3.01 19.30 6.35
N GLU A 23 -3.51 19.64 5.16
CA GLU A 23 -3.64 18.69 4.05
C GLU A 23 -2.29 18.14 3.60
N LEU A 24 -1.27 18.99 3.47
CA LEU A 24 0.09 18.55 3.12
C LEU A 24 0.65 17.60 4.19
N SER A 25 0.43 17.90 5.46
CA SER A 25 0.88 17.07 6.58
C SER A 25 0.20 15.68 6.59
N ALA A 26 -1.05 15.61 6.16
CA ALA A 26 -1.78 14.35 6.02
C ALA A 26 -1.28 13.49 4.84
N TYR A 27 -0.96 14.12 3.70
CA TYR A 27 -0.60 13.39 2.48
C TYR A 27 0.91 13.17 2.28
N ASN A 28 1.77 14.02 2.81
CA ASN A 28 3.22 13.88 2.66
C ASN A 28 3.79 12.54 3.18
N PRO A 29 3.31 11.98 4.29
CA PRO A 29 3.75 10.65 4.75
C PRO A 29 3.49 9.52 3.76
N LEU A 30 2.55 9.69 2.82
CA LEU A 30 2.25 8.71 1.78
C LEU A 30 3.22 8.77 0.58
N ILE A 31 4.13 9.74 0.55
CA ILE A 31 5.13 9.89 -0.51
C ILE A 31 6.36 9.06 -0.14
N PRO A 32 6.86 8.16 -1.02
CA PRO A 32 8.11 7.46 -0.79
C PRO A 32 9.30 8.42 -0.71
N ASP A 33 10.23 8.15 0.19
CA ASP A 33 11.45 8.95 0.39
C ASP A 33 12.63 8.52 -0.50
N GLY A 34 12.43 7.55 -1.37
CA GLY A 34 13.43 6.99 -2.27
C GLY A 34 14.14 5.74 -1.72
N ARG A 35 13.91 5.37 -0.45
CA ARG A 35 14.41 4.15 0.19
C ARG A 35 13.30 3.14 0.46
N ASN A 36 12.07 3.57 0.36
CA ASN A 36 10.91 2.73 0.63
C ASN A 36 9.88 2.76 -0.51
N TRP A 37 8.99 1.80 -0.47
CA TRP A 37 7.74 1.83 -1.22
C TRP A 37 6.58 2.02 -0.28
N LYS A 38 5.63 2.86 -0.70
CA LYS A 38 4.33 3.01 -0.06
C LYS A 38 3.28 2.34 -0.94
N ALA A 39 2.45 1.52 -0.33
CA ALA A 39 1.41 0.77 -1.04
C ALA A 39 0.09 0.85 -0.28
N THR A 40 -1.00 0.86 -1.03
CA THR A 40 -2.33 0.67 -0.47
C THR A 40 -2.76 -0.76 -0.76
N PHE A 41 -3.02 -1.51 0.30
CA PHE A 41 -3.53 -2.87 0.24
C PHE A 41 -5.04 -2.85 0.42
N MET A 42 -5.78 -3.46 -0.49
CA MET A 42 -7.25 -3.49 -0.47
C MET A 42 -7.75 -4.93 -0.56
N LEU A 43 -8.70 -5.27 0.33
CA LEU A 43 -9.45 -6.52 0.33
C LEU A 43 -10.85 -6.26 -0.25
N GLU A 44 -11.12 -6.78 -1.43
CA GLU A 44 -12.38 -6.53 -2.14
C GLU A 44 -13.25 -7.78 -2.15
N TYR A 45 -14.39 -7.70 -1.48
CA TYR A 45 -15.46 -8.71 -1.48
C TYR A 45 -16.77 -8.04 -1.86
N PRO A 46 -17.38 -8.37 -3.00
CA PRO A 46 -18.63 -7.76 -3.47
C PRO A 46 -19.81 -7.99 -2.50
N ASP A 47 -19.91 -9.20 -1.99
CA ASP A 47 -20.96 -9.61 -1.06
C ASP A 47 -20.65 -9.13 0.36
N ILE A 48 -21.65 -8.52 1.04
CA ILE A 48 -21.47 -7.90 2.36
C ILE A 48 -21.24 -8.95 3.45
N ASP A 49 -21.95 -10.08 3.42
CA ASP A 49 -21.88 -11.10 4.46
C ASP A 49 -20.58 -11.92 4.31
N VAL A 50 -20.18 -12.18 3.06
CA VAL A 50 -18.87 -12.76 2.76
C VAL A 50 -17.77 -11.84 3.26
N ARG A 51 -17.85 -10.53 2.98
CA ARG A 51 -16.87 -9.54 3.41
C ARG A 51 -16.70 -9.52 4.93
N LYS A 52 -17.79 -9.45 5.69
CA LYS A 52 -17.75 -9.47 7.16
C LYS A 52 -17.04 -10.72 7.68
N ARG A 53 -17.41 -11.88 7.17
CA ARG A 53 -16.83 -13.16 7.56
C ARG A 53 -15.34 -13.25 7.21
N GLU A 54 -14.96 -12.85 5.99
CA GLU A 54 -13.56 -12.94 5.56
C GLU A 54 -12.68 -11.92 6.28
N LEU A 55 -13.14 -10.68 6.52
CA LEU A 55 -12.38 -9.71 7.28
C LEU A 55 -12.13 -10.13 8.74
N SER A 56 -13.07 -10.86 9.37
CA SER A 56 -12.84 -11.41 10.72
C SER A 56 -11.84 -12.57 10.75
N ARG A 57 -11.63 -13.26 9.62
CA ARG A 57 -10.65 -14.36 9.49
C ARG A 57 -9.25 -13.90 9.09
N LEU A 58 -9.15 -12.67 8.58
CA LEU A 58 -7.93 -12.10 8.02
C LEU A 58 -7.22 -11.12 8.96
N ILE A 59 -7.54 -11.16 10.23
CA ILE A 59 -6.87 -10.35 11.26
C ILE A 59 -5.36 -10.58 11.19
N GLY A 60 -4.57 -9.50 11.16
CA GLY A 60 -3.10 -9.51 11.02
C GLY A 60 -2.61 -9.95 9.62
N VAL A 61 -3.45 -9.86 8.58
CA VAL A 61 -3.04 -10.18 7.21
C VAL A 61 -2.07 -9.14 6.65
N GLU A 62 -2.18 -7.89 7.05
CA GLU A 62 -1.35 -6.76 6.65
C GLU A 62 0.12 -6.97 7.01
N ASP A 63 0.42 -7.54 8.15
CA ASP A 63 1.77 -7.84 8.62
C ASP A 63 2.45 -9.01 7.87
N LYS A 64 1.66 -9.77 7.14
CA LYS A 64 2.15 -10.94 6.39
C LYS A 64 2.43 -10.64 4.92
N VAL A 65 2.17 -9.41 4.51
CA VAL A 65 2.48 -8.95 3.16
C VAL A 65 3.99 -8.72 3.03
N TRP A 66 4.58 -9.25 1.99
CA TRP A 66 6.01 -9.08 1.74
C TRP A 66 6.33 -8.78 0.28
N VAL A 67 7.48 -8.16 0.07
CA VAL A 67 8.09 -7.97 -1.25
C VAL A 67 9.46 -8.64 -1.24
N GLN A 68 9.81 -9.32 -2.31
CA GLN A 68 11.13 -9.90 -2.52
C GLN A 68 11.71 -9.37 -3.82
N VAL A 69 12.95 -8.91 -3.77
CA VAL A 69 13.70 -8.39 -4.91
C VAL A 69 14.73 -9.43 -5.32
N ALA A 70 14.61 -9.97 -6.52
CA ALA A 70 15.50 -11.05 -7.03
C ALA A 70 15.71 -12.15 -5.97
N ASP A 71 16.97 -12.41 -5.62
CA ASP A 71 17.38 -13.44 -4.66
C ASP A 71 17.61 -12.88 -3.23
N PHE A 72 17.27 -11.61 -3.00
CA PHE A 72 17.35 -11.01 -1.66
C PHE A 72 16.29 -11.57 -0.71
N ASP A 73 16.49 -11.37 0.58
CA ASP A 73 15.52 -11.73 1.60
C ASP A 73 14.20 -10.97 1.43
N ARG A 74 13.13 -11.53 1.97
CA ARG A 74 11.80 -10.92 1.96
C ARG A 74 11.75 -9.70 2.86
N VAL A 75 11.22 -8.61 2.33
CA VAL A 75 10.92 -7.39 3.07
C VAL A 75 9.44 -7.42 3.43
N TYR A 76 9.14 -7.55 4.71
CA TYR A 76 7.77 -7.50 5.20
C TYR A 76 7.27 -6.06 5.30
N ALA A 77 5.98 -5.88 5.13
CA ALA A 77 5.34 -4.59 5.26
C ALA A 77 5.38 -4.10 6.71
N VAL A 78 5.59 -2.79 6.87
CA VAL A 78 5.20 -2.06 8.07
C VAL A 78 3.83 -1.48 7.78
N ALA A 79 2.81 -1.93 8.51
CA ALA A 79 1.43 -1.60 8.24
C ALA A 79 0.91 -0.51 9.17
N ASP A 80 -0.02 0.28 8.66
CA ASP A 80 -0.91 1.18 9.42
C ASP A 80 -0.21 2.07 10.48
N GLU A 81 0.94 2.65 10.11
CA GLU A 81 1.72 3.55 10.99
C GLU A 81 0.99 4.86 11.34
N ASP A 82 -0.04 5.20 10.59
CA ASP A 82 -0.83 6.42 10.75
C ASP A 82 -2.03 6.24 11.68
N LEU A 83 -2.66 5.07 11.64
CA LEU A 83 -3.87 4.78 12.39
C LEU A 83 -4.05 3.26 12.53
N GLU A 84 -4.38 2.81 13.72
CA GLU A 84 -4.77 1.42 13.95
C GLU A 84 -6.09 1.12 13.23
N ARG A 85 -6.06 0.16 12.29
CA ARG A 85 -7.18 -0.18 11.40
C ARG A 85 -7.80 -1.53 11.71
N GLU A 86 -7.21 -2.23 12.67
CA GLU A 86 -7.65 -3.52 13.13
C GLU A 86 -8.43 -3.40 14.44
N THR A 87 -9.41 -4.27 14.62
CA THR A 87 -10.15 -4.45 15.87
C THR A 87 -10.09 -5.91 16.28
N GLU A 88 -10.43 -6.23 17.53
CA GLU A 88 -10.49 -7.62 18.02
C GLU A 88 -11.46 -8.50 17.19
N GLU A 89 -12.41 -7.91 16.49
CA GLU A 89 -13.44 -8.63 15.75
C GLU A 89 -13.11 -8.80 14.26
N LYS A 90 -12.42 -7.84 13.66
CA LYS A 90 -12.13 -7.83 12.21
C LYS A 90 -10.99 -6.89 11.86
N THR A 91 -10.29 -7.20 10.76
CA THR A 91 -9.38 -6.27 10.11
C THR A 91 -10.10 -5.29 9.17
N SER A 92 -9.42 -4.25 8.74
CA SER A 92 -9.92 -3.32 7.72
C SER A 92 -9.90 -3.95 6.33
N SER A 93 -10.69 -3.40 5.42
CA SER A 93 -10.59 -3.71 3.99
C SER A 93 -9.53 -2.88 3.26
N VAL A 94 -8.90 -1.92 3.93
CA VAL A 94 -7.88 -1.03 3.36
C VAL A 94 -6.78 -0.83 4.39
N HIS A 95 -5.53 -1.09 4.00
CA HIS A 95 -4.34 -0.88 4.80
C HIS A 95 -3.30 -0.08 4.03
N PHE A 96 -2.55 0.76 4.71
CA PHE A 96 -1.40 1.45 4.16
C PHE A 96 -0.12 0.74 4.59
N LEU A 97 0.66 0.35 3.60
CA LEU A 97 1.85 -0.47 3.79
C LEU A 97 3.10 0.31 3.39
N ARG A 98 4.18 0.14 4.15
CA ARG A 98 5.51 0.62 3.81
C ARG A 98 6.49 -0.54 3.76
N PHE A 99 7.28 -0.61 2.70
CA PHE A 99 8.37 -1.57 2.53
C PHE A 99 9.69 -0.81 2.52
N GLU A 100 10.55 -1.08 3.48
CA GLU A 100 11.86 -0.46 3.60
C GLU A 100 12.91 -1.34 2.94
N PHE A 101 13.68 -0.79 2.00
CA PHE A 101 14.67 -1.53 1.24
C PHE A 101 16.10 -1.13 1.60
N ASP A 102 16.98 -2.10 1.68
CA ASP A 102 18.41 -1.86 1.79
C ASP A 102 18.99 -1.21 0.52
N PRO A 103 20.11 -0.48 0.63
CA PRO A 103 20.74 0.18 -0.52
C PRO A 103 21.07 -0.76 -1.68
N GLU A 104 21.43 -2.01 -1.40
CA GLU A 104 21.72 -3.04 -2.39
C GLU A 104 20.46 -3.46 -3.15
N MET A 105 19.34 -3.69 -2.44
CA MET A 105 18.05 -3.98 -3.05
C MET A 105 17.57 -2.82 -3.94
N LEU A 106 17.75 -1.58 -3.47
CA LEU A 106 17.39 -0.39 -4.25
C LEU A 106 18.23 -0.26 -5.53
N SER A 107 19.52 -0.56 -5.45
CA SER A 107 20.40 -0.57 -6.62
C SER A 107 19.96 -1.63 -7.63
N ALA A 108 19.64 -2.83 -7.16
CA ALA A 108 19.11 -3.91 -7.99
C ALA A 108 17.76 -3.51 -8.65
N LEU A 109 16.83 -2.94 -7.88
CA LEU A 109 15.55 -2.46 -8.41
C LEU A 109 15.70 -1.37 -9.46
N LYS A 110 16.62 -0.41 -9.26
CA LYS A 110 16.95 0.63 -10.25
C LYS A 110 17.61 0.04 -11.48
N GLY A 111 18.37 -1.05 -11.33
CA GLY A 111 18.96 -1.83 -12.41
C GLY A 111 17.96 -2.72 -13.16
N GLY A 112 16.69 -2.74 -12.75
CA GLY A 112 15.63 -3.53 -13.40
C GLY A 112 15.54 -4.97 -12.91
N ALA A 113 16.04 -5.29 -11.71
CA ALA A 113 15.90 -6.60 -11.11
C ALA A 113 14.41 -6.99 -10.98
N ALA A 114 14.11 -8.25 -11.19
CA ALA A 114 12.78 -8.80 -10.99
C ALA A 114 12.39 -8.72 -9.50
N TRP A 115 11.12 -8.52 -9.24
CA TRP A 115 10.59 -8.54 -7.88
C TRP A 115 9.28 -9.30 -7.85
N SER A 116 8.95 -9.83 -6.69
CA SER A 116 7.70 -10.55 -6.43
C SER A 116 7.09 -10.08 -5.11
N THR A 117 5.79 -10.24 -5.00
CA THR A 117 5.06 -10.02 -3.76
C THR A 117 4.06 -11.15 -3.57
N ALA A 118 3.80 -11.53 -2.35
CA ALA A 118 2.74 -12.48 -2.05
C ALA A 118 2.01 -12.11 -0.76
N LEU A 119 0.80 -12.62 -0.72
CA LEU A 119 -0.10 -12.61 0.42
C LEU A 119 -0.33 -14.03 0.88
N PRO A 120 -0.42 -14.28 2.18
CA PRO A 120 -0.76 -15.60 2.69
C PRO A 120 -2.24 -15.99 2.45
N CYS A 121 -3.02 -15.12 1.81
CA CYS A 121 -4.44 -15.31 1.61
C CYS A 121 -4.73 -15.92 0.24
N ALA A 122 -5.20 -17.16 0.25
CA ALA A 122 -5.64 -17.87 -0.94
C ALA A 122 -7.03 -17.40 -1.40
N SER A 123 -7.18 -17.33 -2.68
CA SER A 123 -8.28 -17.75 -3.51
C SER A 123 -9.32 -16.76 -4.04
N THR A 124 -9.61 -15.58 -3.54
CA THR A 124 -10.62 -14.74 -4.23
C THR A 124 -10.56 -13.24 -3.98
N SER A 125 -9.60 -12.75 -3.29
CA SER A 125 -9.46 -11.31 -3.08
C SER A 125 -8.70 -10.66 -4.23
N ARG A 126 -9.33 -9.69 -4.87
CA ARG A 126 -8.66 -8.77 -5.79
C ARG A 126 -7.93 -7.73 -4.96
N TRP A 127 -6.63 -7.70 -5.08
CA TRP A 127 -5.81 -6.70 -4.40
C TRP A 127 -5.18 -5.75 -5.41
N ILE A 128 -5.18 -4.48 -5.07
CA ILE A 128 -4.60 -3.42 -5.88
C ILE A 128 -3.45 -2.83 -5.06
N VAL A 129 -2.24 -3.06 -5.51
CA VAL A 129 -1.06 -2.40 -4.95
C VAL A 129 -0.77 -1.16 -5.78
N GLY A 130 -0.98 0.01 -5.21
CA GLY A 130 -0.58 1.27 -5.82
C GLY A 130 0.94 1.46 -5.72
N LEU A 131 1.67 1.00 -6.74
CA LEU A 131 3.12 1.20 -6.82
C LEU A 131 3.49 2.48 -7.57
N PRO A 132 4.66 3.08 -7.30
CA PRO A 132 5.18 4.20 -8.09
C PRO A 132 5.23 3.87 -9.59
N ARG A 133 4.87 4.81 -10.44
CA ARG A 133 4.69 4.65 -11.90
C ARG A 133 5.74 3.88 -12.70
N PRO A 134 7.07 3.90 -12.41
CA PRO A 134 8.01 3.14 -13.22
C PRO A 134 7.84 1.61 -13.10
N ILE A 135 7.22 1.13 -12.02
CA ILE A 135 7.08 -0.30 -11.71
C ILE A 135 5.73 -0.86 -12.19
N SER A 136 4.69 -0.04 -12.27
CA SER A 136 3.36 -0.45 -12.74
C SER A 136 3.34 -0.91 -14.21
N ARG A 137 4.31 -0.52 -15.03
CA ARG A 137 4.45 -0.98 -16.43
C ARG A 137 4.90 -2.43 -16.55
N GLN A 138 5.59 -2.99 -15.55
CA GLN A 138 6.05 -4.38 -15.58
C GLN A 138 4.98 -5.38 -15.16
N LEU A 139 3.99 -4.96 -14.36
CA LEU A 139 2.89 -5.83 -13.91
C LEU A 139 1.83 -6.07 -14.98
N ALA A 140 1.60 -5.13 -15.88
CA ALA A 140 0.60 -5.25 -16.95
C ALA A 140 0.93 -6.33 -18.01
N GLY A 141 2.11 -6.93 -17.97
CA GLY A 141 2.60 -7.90 -18.94
C GLY A 141 2.54 -9.38 -18.51
N ARG A 142 2.05 -9.72 -17.32
CA ARG A 142 2.07 -11.10 -16.82
C ARG A 142 0.73 -11.59 -16.24
N SER A 143 -0.38 -11.25 -16.88
CA SER A 143 -1.61 -12.02 -16.72
C SER A 143 -1.75 -12.98 -17.91
N ARG A 144 -1.23 -14.19 -17.75
CA ARG A 144 -1.64 -15.38 -18.51
C ARG A 144 -1.82 -16.51 -17.53
#